data_1d1cb1b2239ac3c0e71d672c7ca4bc9e
#
_entry.id   1d1cb1b2239ac3c0e71d672c7ca4bc9e
#
_cell.length_a   1.000
_cell.length_b   1.000
_cell.length_c   1.000
_cell.angle_alpha   90.00
_cell.angle_beta   90.00
_cell.angle_gamma   90.00
#
_symmetry.space_group_name_H-M   'P 1'
#
loop_
_entity.id
_entity.type
_entity.pdbx_description
1 polymer ?
#
loop_
_entity_poly.entity_id
_entity_poly.type
_entity_poly.pdbx_seq_one_letter_code
_entity_poly.pdbx_strand_id
1 'polypeptide(L)' 'MIKGYKNMSIEELEAELKRLKENLCDLEDIHAFTFVKTSVHIGAEKAQNMQAEFEEECRQYNEKIAEIEKELKARKGG' A
#
# COMPACT_ATOMS: atom_id res chain seq x y z
N MET A 1 16.23 -1.92 12.72
CA MET A 1 15.67 -0.84 13.50
C MET A 1 14.39 -0.29 12.92
N ILE A 2 13.39 -0.26 13.71
CA ILE A 2 12.08 0.18 13.24
C ILE A 2 11.94 1.67 13.41
N LYS A 3 11.58 2.31 12.34
CA LYS A 3 11.32 3.71 12.39
C LYS A 3 9.90 3.93 12.87
N GLY A 4 9.76 4.43 14.06
CA GLY A 4 8.44 4.66 14.60
C GLY A 4 7.81 5.91 14.03
N TYR A 5 6.55 5.80 13.68
CA TYR A 5 5.84 6.98 13.21
C TYR A 5 5.69 8.02 14.30
N LYS A 6 5.84 7.61 15.55
CA LYS A 6 5.73 8.55 16.66
C LYS A 6 6.83 9.59 16.66
N ASN A 7 7.94 9.30 16.00
CA ASN A 7 9.06 10.22 15.93
C ASN A 7 8.98 11.19 14.77
N MET A 8 7.95 11.07 13.95
CA MET A 8 7.79 11.91 12.78
C MET A 8 6.87 13.07 13.10
N SER A 9 7.12 14.20 12.46
CA SER A 9 6.24 15.34 12.61
C SER A 9 4.93 15.09 11.87
N ILE A 10 3.93 15.93 12.18
CA ILE A 10 2.64 15.80 11.50
C ILE A 10 2.81 15.99 9.99
N GLU A 11 3.64 16.95 9.61
CA GLU A 11 3.90 17.19 8.20
C GLU A 11 4.54 15.98 7.52
N GLU A 12 5.50 15.37 8.23
CA GLU A 12 6.15 14.18 7.69
C GLU A 12 5.17 13.02 7.57
N LEU A 13 4.30 12.87 8.57
CA LEU A 13 3.30 11.80 8.52
C LEU A 13 2.34 12.01 7.38
N GLU A 14 1.90 13.24 7.16
CA GLU A 14 0.98 13.52 6.07
C GLU A 14 1.62 13.29 4.72
N ALA A 15 2.89 13.67 4.57
CA ALA A 15 3.61 13.42 3.33
C ALA A 15 3.77 11.94 3.07
N GLU A 16 4.10 11.18 4.11
CA GLU A 16 4.26 9.74 3.96
C GLU A 16 2.94 9.08 3.63
N LEU A 17 1.86 9.53 4.28
CA LEU A 17 0.54 8.99 4.01
C LEU A 17 0.15 9.20 2.55
N LYS A 18 0.38 10.40 2.05
CA LYS A 18 0.07 10.71 0.66
C LYS A 18 0.88 9.83 -0.28
N ARG A 19 2.17 9.69 0.01
CA ARG A 19 3.06 8.88 -0.83
C ARG A 19 2.60 7.42 -0.85
N LEU A 20 2.22 6.89 0.31
CA LEU A 20 1.77 5.51 0.37
C LEU A 20 0.47 5.31 -0.39
N LYS A 21 -0.46 6.24 -0.26
CA LYS A 21 -1.72 6.14 -0.99
C LYS A 21 -1.51 6.22 -2.49
N GLU A 22 -0.62 7.10 -2.93
CA GLU A 22 -0.32 7.21 -4.35
C GLU A 22 0.36 5.96 -4.87
N ASN A 23 1.29 5.41 -4.10
CA ASN A 23 1.96 4.18 -4.49
C ASN A 23 0.98 3.02 -4.57
N LEU A 24 0.04 2.95 -3.64
CA LEU A 24 -0.96 1.90 -3.66
C LEU A 24 -1.84 2.02 -4.89
N CYS A 25 -2.26 3.23 -5.22
CA CYS A 25 -3.06 3.47 -6.39
C CYS A 25 -2.33 3.06 -7.66
N ASP A 26 -1.04 3.45 -7.76
CA ASP A 26 -0.22 3.06 -8.90
C ASP A 26 -0.08 1.54 -8.98
N LEU A 27 0.13 0.90 -7.83
CA LEU A 27 0.26 -0.55 -7.81
C LEU A 27 -1.00 -1.22 -8.33
N GLU A 28 -2.16 -0.73 -7.91
CA GLU A 28 -3.43 -1.29 -8.37
C GLU A 28 -3.60 -1.11 -9.87
N ASP A 29 -3.24 0.06 -10.38
CA ASP A 29 -3.36 0.32 -11.80
C ASP A 29 -2.41 -0.58 -12.61
N ILE A 30 -1.18 -0.69 -12.16
CA ILE A 30 -0.20 -1.53 -12.85
C ILE A 30 -0.62 -2.99 -12.81
N HIS A 31 -1.11 -3.45 -11.67
CA HIS A 31 -1.54 -4.84 -11.55
C HIS A 31 -2.70 -5.13 -12.50
N ALA A 32 -3.69 -4.26 -12.53
CA ALA A 32 -4.85 -4.47 -13.39
C ALA A 32 -4.42 -4.55 -14.85
N PHE A 33 -3.56 -3.63 -15.26
CA PHE A 33 -3.08 -3.61 -16.64
C PHE A 33 -2.30 -4.89 -16.97
N THR A 34 -1.35 -5.23 -16.11
CA THR A 34 -0.48 -6.38 -16.34
C THR A 34 -1.26 -7.68 -16.29
N PHE A 35 -2.16 -7.81 -15.32
CA PHE A 35 -2.93 -9.04 -15.16
C PHE A 35 -3.80 -9.28 -16.39
N VAL A 36 -4.48 -8.26 -16.87
CA VAL A 36 -5.34 -8.40 -18.03
C VAL A 36 -4.52 -8.78 -19.26
N LYS A 37 -3.36 -8.18 -19.42
CA LYS A 37 -2.52 -8.44 -20.58
C LYS A 37 -1.92 -9.84 -20.57
N THR A 38 -1.51 -10.31 -19.40
CA THR A 38 -0.76 -11.55 -19.32
C THR A 38 -1.60 -12.78 -19.00
N SER A 39 -2.77 -12.59 -18.40
CA SER A 39 -3.58 -13.72 -17.98
C SER A 39 -4.02 -14.58 -19.16
N VAL A 40 -4.00 -14.03 -20.37
CA VAL A 40 -4.37 -14.78 -21.56
C VAL A 40 -3.29 -15.80 -21.91
N HIS A 41 -2.05 -15.52 -21.54
CA HIS A 41 -0.91 -16.33 -21.95
C HIS A 41 -0.31 -17.16 -20.84
N ILE A 42 -0.78 -17.02 -19.61
CA ILE A 42 -0.24 -17.77 -18.48
C ILE A 42 -1.31 -18.69 -17.92
N GLY A 43 -0.87 -19.73 -17.24
CA GLY A 43 -1.80 -20.66 -16.63
C GLY A 43 -2.49 -20.08 -15.42
N ALA A 44 -3.56 -20.74 -14.99
CA ALA A 44 -4.33 -20.29 -13.84
C ALA A 44 -3.48 -20.24 -12.59
N GLU A 45 -2.56 -21.19 -12.43
CA GLU A 45 -1.70 -21.23 -11.26
C GLU A 45 -0.84 -19.97 -11.16
N LYS A 46 -0.26 -19.59 -12.30
CA LYS A 46 0.60 -18.42 -12.30
C LYS A 46 -0.21 -17.15 -12.05
N ALA A 47 -1.41 -17.10 -12.61
CA ALA A 47 -2.28 -15.95 -12.38
C ALA A 47 -2.66 -15.85 -10.91
N GLN A 48 -2.91 -16.98 -10.25
CA GLN A 48 -3.23 -16.97 -8.83
C GLN A 48 -2.04 -16.49 -7.99
N ASN A 49 -0.84 -16.88 -8.38
CA ASN A 49 0.36 -16.44 -7.67
C ASN A 49 0.54 -14.92 -7.79
N MET A 50 0.31 -14.39 -8.98
CA MET A 50 0.39 -12.95 -9.18
C MET A 50 -0.64 -12.21 -8.33
N GLN A 51 -1.84 -12.76 -8.26
CA GLN A 51 -2.89 -12.16 -7.47
C GLN A 51 -2.54 -12.18 -5.99
N ALA A 52 -2.01 -13.30 -5.51
CA ALA A 52 -1.63 -13.42 -4.11
C ALA A 52 -0.55 -12.42 -3.73
N GLU A 53 0.44 -12.25 -4.59
CA GLU A 53 1.52 -11.30 -4.33
C GLU A 53 0.97 -9.87 -4.31
N PHE A 54 0.08 -9.56 -5.23
CA PHE A 54 -0.52 -8.24 -5.27
C PHE A 54 -1.31 -7.96 -4.00
N GLU A 55 -2.10 -8.93 -3.55
CA GLU A 55 -2.90 -8.76 -2.35
C GLU A 55 -2.03 -8.55 -1.12
N GLU A 56 -0.90 -9.26 -1.06
CA GLU A 56 0.02 -9.10 0.05
C GLU A 56 0.61 -7.69 0.07
N GLU A 57 1.01 -7.17 -1.06
CA GLU A 57 1.55 -5.83 -1.13
C GLU A 57 0.50 -4.79 -0.76
N CYS A 58 -0.74 -4.98 -1.23
CA CYS A 58 -1.81 -4.08 -0.87
C CYS A 58 -2.05 -4.09 0.63
N ARG A 59 -2.02 -5.26 1.24
CA ARG A 59 -2.22 -5.39 2.66
C ARG A 59 -1.15 -4.63 3.44
N GLN A 60 0.11 -4.75 2.99
CA GLN A 60 1.20 -4.04 3.65
C GLN A 60 1.02 -2.54 3.56
N TYR A 61 0.65 -2.04 2.39
CA TYR A 61 0.39 -0.62 2.24
C TYR A 61 -0.76 -0.17 3.13
N ASN A 62 -1.83 -0.94 3.15
CA ASN A 62 -2.99 -0.57 3.96
C ASN A 62 -2.67 -0.56 5.45
N GLU A 63 -1.84 -1.49 5.91
CA GLU A 63 -1.42 -1.52 7.30
C GLU A 63 -0.62 -0.27 7.66
N LYS A 64 0.31 0.12 6.79
CA LYS A 64 1.11 1.31 7.04
C LYS A 64 0.24 2.56 7.02
N ILE A 65 -0.68 2.64 6.07
CA ILE A 65 -1.58 3.77 5.98
C ILE A 65 -2.43 3.87 7.25
N ALA A 66 -2.95 2.75 7.72
CA ALA A 66 -3.77 2.75 8.92
C ALA A 66 -2.97 3.21 10.13
N GLU A 67 -1.72 2.78 10.24
CA GLU A 67 -0.89 3.20 11.36
C GLU A 67 -0.63 4.69 11.35
N ILE A 68 -0.35 5.24 10.18
CA ILE A 68 -0.10 6.67 10.06
C ILE A 68 -1.37 7.46 10.36
N GLU A 69 -2.49 7.01 9.84
CA GLU A 69 -3.75 7.70 10.11
C GLU A 69 -4.10 7.67 11.58
N LYS A 70 -3.82 6.56 12.24
CA LYS A 70 -4.06 6.44 13.67
C LYS A 70 -3.19 7.43 14.45
N GLU A 71 -1.93 7.53 14.07
CA GLU A 71 -1.02 8.45 14.73
C GLU A 71 -1.44 9.90 14.49
N LEU A 72 -1.82 10.23 13.27
CA LEU A 72 -2.27 11.58 12.97
C LEU A 72 -3.53 11.94 13.76
N LYS A 73 -4.45 11.00 13.84
CA LYS A 73 -5.68 11.23 14.58
C LYS A 73 -5.39 11.47 16.06
N ALA A 74 -4.46 10.71 16.61
CA ALA A 74 -4.10 10.87 18.00
C ALA A 74 -3.50 12.26 18.28
N ARG A 75 -2.71 12.74 17.33
CA ARG A 75 -2.07 14.04 17.53
C ARG A 75 -3.03 15.20 17.29
N LYS A 76 -3.90 15.08 16.30
CA LYS A 76 -4.82 16.14 15.95
C LYS A 76 -6.07 16.14 16.80
N GLY A 77 -6.55 14.94 17.10
CA GLY A 77 -7.80 14.82 17.81
C GLY A 77 -7.67 14.91 19.31
N GLY A 78 -6.48 14.84 19.78
CA GLY A 78 -6.25 14.91 21.22
C GLY A 78 -6.84 13.78 21.98
#